data_307547559f101c94c733e708cafe4806
#
_entry.id   307547559f101c94c733e708cafe4806
#
_cell.length_a   1.000
_cell.length_b   1.000
_cell.length_c   1.000
_cell.angle_alpha   90.00
_cell.angle_beta   90.00
_cell.angle_gamma   90.00
#
_symmetry.space_group_name_H-M   'P 1'
#
loop_
_entity.id
_entity.type
_entity.pdbx_description
1 polymer ?
#
loop_
_entity_poly.entity_id
_entity_poly.type
_entity_poly.pdbx_seq_one_letter_code
_entity_poly.pdbx_strand_id
1 'polypeptide(L)'
;MLKITDNEFNRLVSFMRERYGINLSHKRTLIEGRLGNMLFERGFKNYDEYLDCCMNDRSGKELDGLLIKLTTNHTYFMREPEHFTYLTSTVLPFIKQTNAKSKTMRIWSAGCSSGEEAYTTAMHISEFLGSEKSSWDTRILATDISLKTLAGAQNGVYLESGLTDLPPGWLEKYFDRIDSEKCKVKPALRNEVIFRTFNLMEPIPFKKA
;
A
#
# COMPACT_ATOMS: atom_id res chain seq x y z
N MET A 1 30.27 2.74 -4.39
CA MET A 1 29.08 1.94 -4.71
C MET A 1 29.49 0.49 -4.90
N LEU A 2 28.95 -0.43 -4.11
CA LEU A 2 29.18 -1.86 -4.27
C LEU A 2 28.51 -2.37 -5.56
N LYS A 3 29.20 -3.28 -6.25
CA LYS A 3 28.67 -4.01 -7.40
C LYS A 3 28.22 -5.39 -6.96
N ILE A 4 27.12 -5.87 -7.51
CA ILE A 4 26.56 -7.18 -7.19
C ILE A 4 27.17 -8.25 -8.12
N THR A 5 27.71 -9.33 -7.57
CA THR A 5 28.16 -10.50 -8.34
C THR A 5 26.97 -11.31 -8.86
N ASP A 6 27.21 -12.24 -9.79
CA ASP A 6 26.14 -13.10 -10.33
C ASP A 6 25.54 -14.00 -9.26
N ASN A 7 26.36 -14.54 -8.38
CA ASN A 7 25.89 -15.40 -7.29
C ASN A 7 25.00 -14.63 -6.30
N GLU A 8 25.42 -13.46 -5.85
CA GLU A 8 24.65 -12.59 -4.96
C GLU A 8 23.34 -12.15 -5.61
N PHE A 9 23.39 -11.76 -6.89
CA PHE A 9 22.21 -11.38 -7.66
C PHE A 9 21.20 -12.52 -7.72
N ASN A 10 21.65 -13.72 -8.11
CA ASN A 10 20.76 -14.88 -8.21
C ASN A 10 20.15 -15.23 -6.84
N ARG A 11 20.92 -15.20 -5.77
CA ARG A 11 20.46 -15.44 -4.41
C ARG A 11 19.39 -14.43 -3.98
N LEU A 12 19.65 -13.14 -4.21
CA LEU A 12 18.69 -12.07 -3.89
C LEU A 12 17.39 -12.20 -4.71
N VAL A 13 17.51 -12.46 -6.01
CA VAL A 13 16.34 -12.66 -6.90
C VAL A 13 15.52 -13.87 -6.49
N SER A 14 16.15 -15.00 -6.18
CA SER A 14 15.46 -16.20 -5.69
C SER A 14 14.74 -15.92 -4.38
N PHE A 15 15.40 -15.29 -3.41
CA PHE A 15 14.79 -14.90 -2.14
C PHE A 15 13.53 -14.03 -2.34
N MET A 16 13.64 -12.98 -3.17
CA MET A 16 12.52 -12.07 -3.43
C MET A 16 11.37 -12.76 -4.16
N ARG A 17 11.67 -13.63 -5.10
CA ARG A 17 10.66 -14.37 -5.86
C ARG A 17 9.95 -15.42 -5.01
N GLU A 18 10.68 -16.24 -4.28
CA GLU A 18 10.12 -17.35 -3.49
C GLU A 18 9.32 -16.84 -2.30
N ARG A 19 9.85 -15.81 -1.62
CA ARG A 19 9.23 -15.31 -0.39
C ARG A 19 8.13 -14.28 -0.62
N TYR A 20 8.27 -13.46 -1.66
CA TYR A 20 7.39 -12.30 -1.89
C TYR A 20 6.72 -12.29 -3.27
N GLY A 21 6.99 -13.25 -4.13
CA GLY A 21 6.45 -13.29 -5.49
C GLY A 21 7.02 -12.19 -6.42
N ILE A 22 8.07 -11.48 -5.99
CA ILE A 22 8.61 -10.32 -6.70
C ILE A 22 9.71 -10.78 -7.65
N ASN A 23 9.46 -10.65 -8.96
CA ASN A 23 10.44 -11.03 -9.98
C ASN A 23 11.38 -9.86 -10.31
N LEU A 24 12.64 -9.98 -9.91
CA LEU A 24 13.72 -9.01 -10.15
C LEU A 24 14.78 -9.53 -11.14
N SER A 25 14.54 -10.61 -11.87
CA SER A 25 15.54 -11.27 -12.75
C SER A 25 16.15 -10.36 -13.81
N HIS A 26 15.44 -9.30 -14.23
CA HIS A 26 15.93 -8.33 -15.22
C HIS A 26 16.20 -6.94 -14.60
N LYS A 27 16.38 -6.87 -13.28
CA LYS A 27 16.46 -5.60 -12.54
C LYS A 27 17.82 -5.37 -11.85
N ARG A 28 18.93 -5.96 -12.39
CA ARG A 28 20.28 -5.82 -11.79
C ARG A 28 20.68 -4.37 -11.57
N THR A 29 20.57 -3.53 -12.58
CA THR A 29 20.92 -2.11 -12.49
C THR A 29 20.07 -1.37 -11.44
N LEU A 30 18.80 -1.72 -11.31
CA LEU A 30 17.92 -1.17 -10.29
C LEU A 30 18.40 -1.58 -8.89
N ILE A 31 18.73 -2.86 -8.68
CA ILE A 31 19.23 -3.38 -7.40
C ILE A 31 20.53 -2.65 -7.02
N GLU A 32 21.50 -2.59 -7.93
CA GLU A 32 22.77 -1.88 -7.70
C GLU A 32 22.55 -0.40 -7.38
N GLY A 33 21.69 0.29 -8.16
CA GLY A 33 21.42 1.70 -7.96
C GLY A 33 20.71 2.01 -6.63
N ARG A 34 19.81 1.13 -6.18
CA ARG A 34 19.04 1.34 -4.94
C ARG A 34 19.76 0.87 -3.68
N LEU A 35 20.59 -0.16 -3.77
CA LEU A 35 21.27 -0.75 -2.61
C LEU A 35 22.76 -0.43 -2.55
N GLY A 36 23.49 -0.34 -3.68
CA GLY A 36 24.96 -0.34 -3.70
C GLY A 36 25.61 0.79 -2.91
N ASN A 37 25.06 2.01 -2.95
CA ASN A 37 25.59 3.13 -2.15
C ASN A 37 25.24 2.94 -0.66
N MET A 38 24.01 2.58 -0.35
CA MET A 38 23.55 2.35 1.01
C MET A 38 24.35 1.25 1.71
N LEU A 39 24.64 0.13 1.02
CA LEU A 39 25.45 -0.95 1.56
C LEU A 39 26.87 -0.48 1.88
N PHE A 40 27.48 0.27 0.95
CA PHE A 40 28.82 0.84 1.12
C PHE A 40 28.87 1.79 2.33
N GLU A 41 27.92 2.72 2.43
CA GLU A 41 27.82 3.70 3.53
C GLU A 41 27.60 3.05 4.88
N ARG A 42 26.87 1.92 4.91
CA ARG A 42 26.60 1.14 6.15
C ARG A 42 27.74 0.15 6.47
N GLY A 43 28.78 0.06 5.66
CA GLY A 43 29.96 -0.78 5.91
C GLY A 43 29.78 -2.26 5.60
N PHE A 44 28.75 -2.64 4.85
CA PHE A 44 28.60 -4.02 4.37
C PHE A 44 29.67 -4.32 3.32
N LYS A 45 30.25 -5.51 3.41
CA LYS A 45 31.29 -5.96 2.47
C LYS A 45 30.73 -6.36 1.11
N ASN A 46 29.53 -6.90 1.10
CA ASN A 46 28.86 -7.44 -0.09
C ASN A 46 27.35 -7.55 0.12
N TYR A 47 26.61 -7.95 -0.92
CA TYR A 47 25.16 -8.10 -0.88
C TYR A 47 24.70 -9.30 -0.06
N ASP A 48 25.50 -10.37 0.00
CA ASP A 48 25.17 -11.56 0.79
C ASP A 48 25.16 -11.26 2.28
N GLU A 49 26.16 -10.51 2.79
CA GLU A 49 26.19 -10.09 4.19
C GLU A 49 24.96 -9.25 4.57
N TYR A 50 24.52 -8.37 3.68
CA TYR A 50 23.29 -7.61 3.91
C TYR A 50 22.04 -8.47 3.87
N LEU A 51 21.94 -9.39 2.91
CA LEU A 51 20.80 -10.32 2.82
C LEU A 51 20.71 -11.21 4.05
N ASP A 52 21.86 -11.71 4.55
CA ASP A 52 21.91 -12.48 5.81
C ASP A 52 21.48 -11.62 7.00
N CYS A 53 21.88 -10.35 7.04
CA CYS A 53 21.41 -9.41 8.05
C CYS A 53 19.88 -9.26 8.01
N CYS A 54 19.32 -9.06 6.81
CA CYS A 54 17.86 -8.96 6.63
C CYS A 54 17.11 -10.23 7.09
N MET A 55 17.65 -11.40 6.76
CA MET A 55 17.03 -12.69 7.11
C MET A 55 17.09 -13.02 8.60
N ASN A 56 18.13 -12.55 9.31
CA ASN A 56 18.35 -12.81 10.73
C ASN A 56 17.82 -11.71 11.64
N ASP A 57 17.37 -10.58 11.11
CA ASP A 57 16.82 -9.48 11.90
C ASP A 57 15.42 -9.82 12.44
N ARG A 58 15.38 -10.18 13.71
CA ARG A 58 14.12 -10.49 14.43
C ARG A 58 13.16 -9.28 14.52
N SER A 59 13.67 -8.05 14.37
CA SER A 59 12.84 -6.84 14.40
C SER A 59 12.07 -6.63 13.09
N GLY A 60 12.51 -7.27 12.00
CA GLY A 60 11.98 -7.12 10.64
C GLY A 60 12.30 -5.77 9.97
N LYS A 61 13.04 -4.87 10.62
CA LYS A 61 13.33 -3.52 10.10
C LYS A 61 14.25 -3.55 8.88
N GLU A 62 15.27 -4.41 8.90
CA GLU A 62 16.20 -4.55 7.79
C GLU A 62 15.50 -5.13 6.56
N LEU A 63 14.68 -6.15 6.79
CA LEU A 63 13.88 -6.75 5.73
C LEU A 63 12.85 -5.77 5.15
N ASP A 64 12.15 -5.00 5.99
CA ASP A 64 11.26 -3.94 5.53
C ASP A 64 12.01 -2.88 4.71
N GLY A 65 13.22 -2.49 5.14
CA GLY A 65 14.11 -1.60 4.40
C GLY A 65 14.50 -2.14 3.02
N LEU A 66 14.80 -3.44 2.91
CA LEU A 66 15.08 -4.12 1.65
C LEU A 66 13.85 -4.11 0.73
N LEU A 67 12.68 -4.47 1.25
CA LEU A 67 11.42 -4.50 0.52
C LEU A 67 11.08 -3.12 -0.06
N ILE A 68 11.13 -2.05 0.76
CA ILE A 68 10.87 -0.68 0.31
C ILE A 68 11.80 -0.27 -0.83
N LYS A 69 13.08 -0.65 -0.77
CA LYS A 69 14.04 -0.30 -1.82
C LYS A 69 13.87 -1.09 -3.11
N LEU A 70 13.38 -2.33 -3.03
CA LEU A 70 13.27 -3.21 -4.20
C LEU A 70 11.85 -3.28 -4.80
N THR A 71 10.84 -2.80 -4.08
CA THR A 71 9.48 -2.67 -4.62
C THR A 71 9.27 -1.31 -5.30
N THR A 72 8.26 -1.25 -6.15
CA THR A 72 7.78 -0.01 -6.75
C THR A 72 6.51 0.39 -6.02
N ASN A 73 6.63 1.34 -5.08
CA ASN A 73 5.51 1.81 -4.26
C ASN A 73 4.86 3.06 -4.88
N HIS A 74 4.86 3.17 -6.22
CA HIS A 74 4.27 4.31 -6.91
C HIS A 74 2.76 4.21 -6.85
N THR A 75 2.16 5.07 -6.05
CA THR A 75 0.70 5.21 -5.88
C THR A 75 0.35 6.68 -5.70
N TYR A 76 -0.87 7.05 -6.06
CA TYR A 76 -1.41 8.41 -5.89
C TYR A 76 -2.94 8.33 -5.83
N PHE A 77 -3.55 9.39 -5.31
CA PHE A 77 -5.00 9.49 -5.24
C PHE A 77 -5.62 9.53 -6.64
N MET A 78 -6.76 8.88 -6.82
CA MET A 78 -7.48 8.78 -8.09
C MET A 78 -6.72 8.08 -9.23
N ARG A 79 -5.66 7.33 -8.94
CA ARG A 79 -4.96 6.52 -9.93
C ARG A 79 -5.94 5.53 -10.58
N GLU A 80 -5.85 5.37 -11.94
CA GLU A 80 -6.73 4.51 -12.73
C GLU A 80 -8.22 4.91 -12.57
N PRO A 81 -8.62 6.12 -12.95
CA PRO A 81 -9.95 6.67 -12.67
C PRO A 81 -11.10 5.84 -13.25
N GLU A 82 -10.84 5.08 -14.32
CA GLU A 82 -11.82 4.16 -14.90
C GLU A 82 -12.23 3.06 -13.93
N HIS A 83 -11.33 2.59 -13.07
CA HIS A 83 -11.64 1.60 -12.04
C HIS A 83 -12.67 2.15 -11.04
N PHE A 84 -12.53 3.41 -10.63
CA PHE A 84 -13.48 4.06 -9.73
C PHE A 84 -14.81 4.39 -10.41
N THR A 85 -14.78 4.71 -11.69
CA THR A 85 -16.01 4.85 -12.50
C THR A 85 -16.77 3.52 -12.54
N TYR A 86 -16.09 2.41 -12.81
CA TYR A 86 -16.69 1.07 -12.79
C TYR A 86 -17.16 0.66 -11.38
N LEU A 87 -16.36 0.93 -10.36
CA LEU A 87 -16.73 0.69 -8.97
C LEU A 87 -18.08 1.35 -8.63
N THR A 88 -18.23 2.63 -8.92
CA THR A 88 -19.41 3.41 -8.55
C THR A 88 -20.63 3.14 -9.43
N SER A 89 -20.43 2.89 -10.73
CA SER A 89 -21.53 2.66 -11.67
C SER A 89 -22.05 1.23 -11.68
N THR A 90 -21.21 0.25 -11.34
CA THR A 90 -21.54 -1.17 -11.50
C THR A 90 -21.40 -1.96 -10.19
N VAL A 91 -20.22 -1.89 -9.54
CA VAL A 91 -19.93 -2.77 -8.40
C VAL A 91 -20.71 -2.37 -7.16
N LEU A 92 -20.68 -1.09 -6.76
CA LEU A 92 -21.37 -0.63 -5.56
C LEU A 92 -22.89 -0.76 -5.65
N PRO A 93 -23.58 -0.46 -6.78
CA PRO A 93 -25.00 -0.75 -6.96
C PRO A 93 -25.33 -2.23 -6.79
N PHE A 94 -24.53 -3.12 -7.40
CA PHE A 94 -24.69 -4.57 -7.27
C PHE A 94 -24.55 -5.03 -5.81
N ILE A 95 -23.48 -4.60 -5.11
CA ILE A 95 -23.29 -4.95 -3.69
C ILE A 95 -24.42 -4.38 -2.83
N LYS A 96 -24.86 -3.15 -3.09
CA LYS A 96 -25.95 -2.51 -2.37
C LYS A 96 -27.24 -3.31 -2.49
N GLN A 97 -27.55 -3.79 -3.68
CA GLN A 97 -28.71 -4.62 -3.94
C GLN A 97 -28.60 -6.00 -3.27
N THR A 98 -27.47 -6.69 -3.46
CA THR A 98 -27.26 -8.06 -2.98
C THR A 98 -27.20 -8.11 -1.45
N ASN A 99 -26.59 -7.11 -0.83
CA ASN A 99 -26.37 -7.04 0.60
C ASN A 99 -27.36 -6.10 1.34
N ALA A 100 -28.50 -5.82 0.74
CA ALA A 100 -29.50 -4.90 1.30
C ALA A 100 -29.97 -5.25 2.72
N LYS A 101 -29.99 -6.55 3.05
CA LYS A 101 -30.35 -7.03 4.40
C LYS A 101 -29.22 -6.91 5.40
N SER A 102 -28.01 -7.31 5.03
CA SER A 102 -26.84 -7.31 5.93
C SER A 102 -26.22 -5.93 6.07
N LYS A 103 -26.44 -5.02 5.12
CA LYS A 103 -25.86 -3.67 5.10
C LYS A 103 -24.33 -3.69 5.20
N THR A 104 -23.66 -4.64 4.52
CA THR A 104 -22.20 -4.80 4.55
C THR A 104 -21.60 -4.69 3.15
N MET A 105 -20.54 -3.91 3.03
CA MET A 105 -19.67 -3.83 1.85
C MET A 105 -18.26 -4.26 2.27
N ARG A 106 -17.86 -5.48 1.91
CA ARG A 106 -16.54 -6.01 2.26
C ARG A 106 -15.59 -5.83 1.08
N ILE A 107 -14.61 -4.96 1.25
CA ILE A 107 -13.65 -4.60 0.21
C ILE A 107 -12.24 -4.83 0.75
N TRP A 108 -11.37 -5.31 -0.11
CA TRP A 108 -9.97 -5.54 0.18
C TRP A 108 -9.08 -4.83 -0.85
N SER A 109 -8.27 -3.88 -0.39
CA SER A 109 -7.18 -3.26 -1.14
C SER A 109 -5.90 -4.06 -0.87
N ALA A 110 -5.50 -4.87 -1.85
CA ALA A 110 -4.39 -5.81 -1.74
C ALA A 110 -3.11 -5.18 -2.35
N GLY A 111 -2.09 -4.93 -1.52
CA GLY A 111 -0.91 -4.15 -1.93
C GLY A 111 -1.19 -2.64 -1.91
N CYS A 112 -1.76 -2.17 -0.80
CA CYS A 112 -2.29 -0.80 -0.69
C CYS A 112 -1.21 0.30 -0.63
N SER A 113 0.08 -0.06 -0.55
CA SER A 113 1.18 0.89 -0.44
C SER A 113 0.94 1.96 0.65
N SER A 114 1.11 3.22 0.36
CA SER A 114 0.89 4.35 1.29
C SER A 114 -0.58 4.73 1.51
N GLY A 115 -1.53 3.94 1.01
CA GLY A 115 -2.95 3.99 1.38
C GLY A 115 -3.84 4.81 0.47
N GLU A 116 -3.33 5.45 -0.57
CA GLU A 116 -4.08 6.33 -1.47
C GLU A 116 -5.26 5.62 -2.14
N GLU A 117 -5.07 4.37 -2.62
CA GLU A 117 -6.14 3.56 -3.21
C GLU A 117 -7.24 3.25 -2.20
N ALA A 118 -6.86 2.82 -1.00
CA ALA A 118 -7.81 2.47 0.04
C ALA A 118 -8.65 3.68 0.48
N TYR A 119 -8.03 4.85 0.64
CA TYR A 119 -8.76 6.08 0.95
C TYR A 119 -9.59 6.59 -0.23
N THR A 120 -9.09 6.50 -1.47
CA THR A 120 -9.87 6.83 -2.66
C THR A 120 -11.14 5.96 -2.74
N THR A 121 -10.98 4.65 -2.50
CA THR A 121 -12.12 3.72 -2.43
C THR A 121 -13.12 4.12 -1.34
N ALA A 122 -12.64 4.45 -0.13
CA ALA A 122 -13.50 4.88 0.98
C ALA A 122 -14.27 6.17 0.66
N MET A 123 -13.63 7.14 -0.01
CA MET A 123 -14.27 8.36 -0.47
C MET A 123 -15.39 8.05 -1.47
N HIS A 124 -15.12 7.24 -2.49
CA HIS A 124 -16.14 6.84 -3.48
C HIS A 124 -17.33 6.12 -2.86
N ILE A 125 -17.10 5.22 -1.90
CA ILE A 125 -18.20 4.57 -1.17
C ILE A 125 -19.02 5.57 -0.37
N SER A 126 -18.35 6.53 0.27
CA SER A 126 -19.01 7.58 1.06
C SER A 126 -19.89 8.46 0.18
N GLU A 127 -19.41 8.86 -1.01
CA GLU A 127 -20.18 9.63 -1.98
C GLU A 127 -21.37 8.83 -2.53
N PHE A 128 -21.13 7.55 -2.88
CA PHE A 128 -22.16 6.67 -3.41
C PHE A 128 -23.33 6.44 -2.44
N LEU A 129 -23.03 6.24 -1.15
CA LEU A 129 -24.05 5.99 -0.15
C LEU A 129 -24.70 7.27 0.39
N GLY A 130 -24.01 8.39 0.37
CA GLY A 130 -24.50 9.67 0.87
C GLY A 130 -25.06 9.55 2.30
N SER A 131 -26.31 9.93 2.51
CA SER A 131 -26.98 9.87 3.82
C SER A 131 -27.16 8.45 4.37
N GLU A 132 -27.14 7.43 3.51
CA GLU A 132 -27.25 6.03 3.93
C GLU A 132 -25.95 5.46 4.53
N LYS A 133 -24.82 6.16 4.38
CA LYS A 133 -23.49 5.68 4.80
C LYS A 133 -23.45 5.16 6.23
N SER A 134 -24.13 5.86 7.14
CA SER A 134 -24.15 5.50 8.56
C SER A 134 -24.86 4.17 8.86
N SER A 135 -25.68 3.68 7.93
CA SER A 135 -26.41 2.41 8.08
C SER A 135 -25.65 1.20 7.49
N TRP A 136 -24.46 1.43 6.90
CA TRP A 136 -23.68 0.39 6.24
C TRP A 136 -22.32 0.17 6.92
N ASP A 137 -21.93 -1.09 7.09
CA ASP A 137 -20.52 -1.44 7.40
C ASP A 137 -19.74 -1.46 6.09
N THR A 138 -18.91 -0.44 5.88
CA THR A 138 -18.15 -0.20 4.65
C THR A 138 -16.64 -0.24 4.88
N ARG A 139 -16.21 -0.82 6.00
CA ARG A 139 -14.79 -0.89 6.34
C ARG A 139 -14.01 -1.67 5.30
N ILE A 140 -12.91 -1.07 4.87
CA ILE A 140 -11.99 -1.60 3.87
C ILE A 140 -10.82 -2.24 4.60
N LEU A 141 -10.50 -3.49 4.27
CA LEU A 141 -9.22 -4.07 4.64
C LEU A 141 -8.18 -3.63 3.61
N ALA A 142 -7.12 -2.99 4.07
CA ALA A 142 -5.99 -2.57 3.25
C ALA A 142 -4.72 -3.28 3.73
N THR A 143 -4.04 -3.97 2.83
CA THR A 143 -2.86 -4.77 3.20
C THR A 143 -1.66 -4.47 2.34
N ASP A 144 -0.47 -4.50 2.94
CA ASP A 144 0.81 -4.39 2.26
C ASP A 144 1.87 -5.21 3.01
N ILE A 145 2.98 -5.51 2.36
CA ILE A 145 4.11 -6.22 2.99
C ILE A 145 4.99 -5.30 3.83
N SER A 146 5.02 -3.99 3.53
CA SER A 146 5.89 -3.01 4.18
C SER A 146 5.25 -2.40 5.41
N LEU A 147 5.82 -2.66 6.58
CA LEU A 147 5.40 -2.07 7.85
C LEU A 147 5.51 -0.55 7.86
N LYS A 148 6.60 -0.01 7.31
CA LYS A 148 6.84 1.43 7.27
C LYS A 148 5.85 2.14 6.37
N THR A 149 5.53 1.55 5.21
CA THR A 149 4.55 2.10 4.27
C THR A 149 3.16 2.11 4.90
N LEU A 150 2.77 1.01 5.57
CA LEU A 150 1.51 0.92 6.30
C LEU A 150 1.41 1.90 7.47
N ALA A 151 2.51 2.14 8.20
CA ALA A 151 2.52 3.15 9.25
C ALA A 151 2.26 4.57 8.70
N GLY A 152 2.81 4.88 7.52
CA GLY A 152 2.51 6.10 6.78
C GLY A 152 1.03 6.20 6.40
N ALA A 153 0.49 5.12 5.81
CA ALA A 153 -0.92 5.01 5.43
C ALA A 153 -1.86 5.21 6.63
N GLN A 154 -1.57 4.56 7.76
CA GLN A 154 -2.34 4.71 9.01
C GLN A 154 -2.30 6.14 9.56
N ASN A 155 -1.16 6.82 9.45
CA ASN A 155 -1.04 8.23 9.86
C ASN A 155 -1.89 9.13 8.96
N GLY A 156 -2.02 8.80 7.67
CA GLY A 156 -2.88 9.47 6.71
C GLY A 156 -2.46 10.90 6.39
N VAL A 157 -1.16 11.19 6.41
CA VAL A 157 -0.61 12.52 6.10
C VAL A 157 0.01 12.51 4.71
N TYR A 158 -0.46 13.42 3.85
CA TYR A 158 -0.04 13.52 2.46
C TYR A 158 0.34 14.94 2.10
N LEU A 159 1.18 15.12 1.09
CA LEU A 159 1.45 16.43 0.50
C LEU A 159 0.21 16.90 -0.26
N GLU A 160 -0.13 18.17 -0.13
CA GLU A 160 -1.27 18.79 -0.85
C GLU A 160 -1.10 18.69 -2.38
N SER A 161 0.15 18.77 -2.85
CA SER A 161 0.48 18.57 -4.27
C SER A 161 0.12 17.17 -4.81
N GLY A 162 -0.02 16.17 -3.95
CA GLY A 162 -0.48 14.83 -4.30
C GLY A 162 -2.00 14.64 -4.27
N LEU A 163 -2.76 15.70 -3.95
CA LEU A 163 -4.22 15.71 -3.81
C LEU A 163 -4.94 16.49 -4.92
N THR A 164 -4.20 16.94 -5.93
CA THR A 164 -4.72 17.79 -7.02
C THR A 164 -5.75 17.12 -7.91
N ASP A 165 -5.70 15.78 -8.01
CA ASP A 165 -6.60 14.99 -8.85
C ASP A 165 -7.93 14.65 -8.15
N LEU A 166 -8.10 15.07 -6.88
CA LEU A 166 -9.36 14.88 -6.17
C LEU A 166 -10.50 15.68 -6.83
N PRO A 167 -11.71 15.13 -6.90
CA PRO A 167 -12.87 15.88 -7.34
C PRO A 167 -13.10 17.17 -6.53
N PRO A 168 -13.73 18.21 -7.14
CA PRO A 168 -14.01 19.46 -6.45
C PRO A 168 -14.74 19.24 -5.11
N GLY A 169 -14.25 19.88 -4.05
CA GLY A 169 -14.82 19.83 -2.71
C GLY A 169 -14.38 18.61 -1.87
N TRP A 170 -13.71 17.61 -2.47
CA TRP A 170 -13.29 16.42 -1.72
C TRP A 170 -12.10 16.71 -0.79
N LEU A 171 -11.23 17.62 -1.17
CA LEU A 171 -10.13 18.03 -0.31
C LEU A 171 -10.68 18.56 1.03
N GLU A 172 -11.59 19.53 1.00
CA GLU A 172 -12.18 20.11 2.21
C GLU A 172 -13.07 19.13 2.96
N LYS A 173 -13.72 18.22 2.24
CA LYS A 173 -14.62 17.23 2.83
C LYS A 173 -13.86 16.14 3.60
N TYR A 174 -12.75 15.66 3.07
CA TYR A 174 -12.06 14.47 3.55
C TYR A 174 -10.72 14.70 4.21
N PHE A 175 -10.16 15.90 4.11
CA PHE A 175 -8.86 16.23 4.67
C PHE A 175 -8.91 17.46 5.57
N ASP A 176 -8.03 17.46 6.57
CA ASP A 176 -7.71 18.64 7.38
C ASP A 176 -6.32 19.14 6.99
N ARG A 177 -6.17 20.44 6.73
CA ARG A 177 -4.86 21.04 6.46
C ARG A 177 -4.06 21.08 7.76
N ILE A 178 -2.82 20.57 7.75
CA ILE A 178 -1.91 20.59 8.91
C ILE A 178 -1.01 21.83 8.84
N ASP A 179 -0.44 22.07 7.67
CA ASP A 179 0.45 23.20 7.38
C ASP A 179 0.28 23.66 5.92
N SER A 180 1.20 24.49 5.41
CA SER A 180 1.15 25.01 4.04
C SER A 180 1.33 23.95 2.95
N GLU A 181 1.82 22.75 3.29
CA GLU A 181 2.18 21.72 2.30
C GLU A 181 1.46 20.40 2.55
N LYS A 182 0.93 20.17 3.75
CA LYS A 182 0.43 18.87 4.18
C LYS A 182 -1.01 18.89 4.62
N CYS A 183 -1.69 17.84 4.21
CA CYS A 183 -3.06 17.55 4.61
C CYS A 183 -3.13 16.17 5.28
N LYS A 184 -4.08 16.00 6.19
CA LYS A 184 -4.33 14.77 6.91
C LYS A 184 -5.74 14.27 6.64
N VAL A 185 -5.87 13.00 6.34
CA VAL A 185 -7.18 12.34 6.21
C VAL A 185 -7.98 12.51 7.50
N LYS A 186 -9.21 13.02 7.39
CA LYS A 186 -10.10 13.22 8.55
C LYS A 186 -10.39 11.90 9.27
N PRO A 187 -10.56 11.92 10.60
CA PRO A 187 -10.80 10.72 11.40
C PRO A 187 -11.97 9.87 10.89
N ALA A 188 -13.05 10.50 10.42
CA ALA A 188 -14.23 9.81 9.91
C ALA A 188 -13.90 8.90 8.72
N LEU A 189 -13.07 9.36 7.77
CA LEU A 189 -12.63 8.55 6.63
C LEU A 189 -11.52 7.56 7.04
N ARG A 190 -10.58 7.99 7.88
CA ARG A 190 -9.45 7.16 8.31
C ARG A 190 -9.90 5.90 9.05
N ASN A 191 -10.95 5.99 9.84
CA ASN A 191 -11.52 4.87 10.59
C ASN A 191 -12.26 3.83 9.70
N GLU A 192 -12.53 4.18 8.44
CA GLU A 192 -13.09 3.24 7.46
C GLU A 192 -12.07 2.26 6.90
N VAL A 193 -10.76 2.52 7.08
CA VAL A 193 -9.69 1.69 6.53
C VAL A 193 -8.92 0.98 7.64
N ILE A 194 -8.88 -0.35 7.54
CA ILE A 194 -8.16 -1.21 8.47
C ILE A 194 -6.87 -1.67 7.80
N PHE A 195 -5.73 -1.10 8.20
CA PHE A 195 -4.43 -1.47 7.66
C PHE A 195 -3.84 -2.68 8.39
N ARG A 196 -3.34 -3.67 7.65
CA ARG A 196 -2.70 -4.88 8.17
C ARG A 196 -1.53 -5.30 7.28
N THR A 197 -0.48 -5.82 7.89
CA THR A 197 0.61 -6.46 7.14
C THR A 197 0.10 -7.80 6.61
N PHE A 198 0.32 -8.04 5.33
CA PHE A 198 0.00 -9.30 4.70
C PHE A 198 0.88 -9.53 3.46
N ASN A 199 1.47 -10.72 3.37
CA ASN A 199 2.20 -11.16 2.19
C ASN A 199 1.26 -11.96 1.30
N LEU A 200 1.03 -11.50 0.07
CA LEU A 200 0.12 -12.16 -0.88
C LEU A 200 0.58 -13.56 -1.31
N MET A 201 1.81 -13.96 -0.97
CA MET A 201 2.31 -15.33 -1.16
C MET A 201 1.82 -16.29 -0.06
N GLU A 202 1.25 -15.77 1.02
CA GLU A 202 0.72 -16.59 2.10
C GLU A 202 -0.76 -16.93 1.89
N PRO A 203 -1.26 -18.03 2.50
CA PRO A 203 -2.66 -18.38 2.42
C PRO A 203 -3.56 -17.24 2.90
N ILE A 204 -4.60 -16.94 2.14
CA ILE A 204 -5.57 -15.88 2.47
C ILE A 204 -6.26 -16.23 3.80
N PRO A 205 -6.20 -15.35 4.83
CA PRO A 205 -6.71 -15.65 6.17
C PRO A 205 -8.23 -15.54 6.29
N PHE A 206 -8.93 -15.25 5.19
CA PHE A 206 -10.39 -15.10 5.22
C PHE A 206 -11.06 -16.48 5.24
N LYS A 207 -11.91 -16.69 6.23
CA LYS A 207 -12.87 -17.80 6.19
C LYS A 207 -13.93 -17.46 5.14
N LYS A 208 -14.40 -18.47 4.38
CA LYS A 208 -15.58 -18.30 3.52
C LYS A 208 -16.70 -17.69 4.34
N ALA A 209 -17.20 -16.55 3.87
CA ALA A 209 -18.40 -15.95 4.44
C ALA A 209 -19.62 -16.78 4.05
#